data_d261d4c04eb2e227c84ab21f5a007d59
#
_entry.id   d261d4c04eb2e227c84ab21f5a007d59
#
_cell.length_a   1.000
_cell.length_b   1.000
_cell.length_c   1.000
_cell.angle_alpha   90.00
_cell.angle_beta   90.00
_cell.angle_gamma   90.00
#
_symmetry.space_group_name_H-M   'P 1'
#
loop_
_entity.id
_entity.type
_entity.pdbx_description
1 polymer ?
#
loop_
_entity_poly.entity_id
_entity_poly.type
_entity_poly.pdbx_seq_one_letter_code
_entity_poly.pdbx_strand_id
1 'polypeptide(L)'
;YLTYDSRAVTPGTLFICKGAAFKEQYLENAIRAGAVAYVSEVQYETETKVPCLIVKDIRKVMPPLAEMYFNKAWQELTVIGFGGTKGKSTSAYYMKAIVDDYMAATGGKESAVLSSIDIYDGVIRQESHITTPESVELHEHMRHAVDSGITYLEMEVSSQALKYDRVNNMQFDVAVYLNISEDHISPIEHKDFEDYISSKMKMFALAK
;
A
#
# COMPACT_ATOMS: atom_id res chain seq x y z
N TYR A 1 -12.24 -10.96 5.90
CA TYR A 1 -11.66 -9.85 5.11
C TYR A 1 -10.95 -8.85 6.04
N LEU A 2 -10.07 -8.03 5.52
CA LEU A 2 -9.33 -6.97 6.22
C LEU A 2 -9.56 -5.65 5.51
N THR A 3 -10.09 -4.62 6.21
CA THR A 3 -10.29 -3.29 5.61
C THR A 3 -10.38 -2.19 6.68
N TYR A 4 -10.11 -0.95 6.29
CA TYR A 4 -10.40 0.26 7.07
C TYR A 4 -11.53 1.11 6.43
N ASP A 5 -12.08 0.68 5.29
CA ASP A 5 -13.26 1.32 4.68
C ASP A 5 -14.53 0.62 5.15
N SER A 6 -15.36 1.31 5.93
CA SER A 6 -16.63 0.76 6.44
C SER A 6 -17.64 0.39 5.35
N ARG A 7 -17.45 0.87 4.11
CA ARG A 7 -18.30 0.56 2.96
C ARG A 7 -17.89 -0.76 2.28
N ALA A 8 -16.63 -1.20 2.48
CA ALA A 8 -16.08 -2.44 1.93
C ALA A 8 -16.19 -3.63 2.91
N VAL A 9 -16.84 -3.45 4.05
CA VAL A 9 -16.99 -4.51 5.05
C VAL A 9 -17.93 -5.60 4.55
N THR A 10 -17.51 -6.84 4.76
CA THR A 10 -18.30 -8.06 4.54
C THR A 10 -18.36 -8.90 5.83
N PRO A 11 -19.30 -9.85 5.97
CA PRO A 11 -19.34 -10.73 7.15
C PRO A 11 -17.98 -11.43 7.40
N GLY A 12 -17.51 -11.38 8.65
CA GLY A 12 -16.21 -11.93 9.04
C GLY A 12 -15.02 -10.97 8.91
N THR A 13 -15.24 -9.69 8.59
CA THR A 13 -14.19 -8.68 8.46
C THR A 13 -13.53 -8.34 9.79
N LEU A 14 -12.19 -8.23 9.80
CA LEU A 14 -11.42 -7.47 10.78
C LEU A 14 -11.34 -6.01 10.30
N PHE A 15 -11.98 -5.10 11.04
CA PHE A 15 -12.01 -3.68 10.69
C PHE A 15 -10.87 -2.90 11.36
N ILE A 16 -10.25 -1.97 10.63
CA ILE A 16 -9.15 -1.15 11.14
C ILE A 16 -9.64 0.29 11.34
N CYS A 17 -9.65 0.78 12.56
CA CYS A 17 -10.00 2.15 12.90
C CYS A 17 -8.82 3.09 12.62
N LYS A 18 -8.71 3.57 11.37
CA LYS A 18 -7.53 4.30 10.89
C LYS A 18 -7.88 5.69 10.39
N GLY A 19 -6.94 6.61 10.64
CA GLY A 19 -6.85 7.92 9.99
C GLY A 19 -7.38 9.07 10.84
N ALA A 20 -6.86 10.28 10.55
CA ALA A 20 -7.24 11.50 11.25
C ALA A 20 -8.72 11.89 11.05
N ALA A 21 -9.34 11.40 9.97
CA ALA A 21 -10.76 11.62 9.67
C ALA A 21 -11.66 10.48 10.18
N PHE A 22 -11.12 9.54 10.95
CA PHE A 22 -11.91 8.44 11.51
C PHE A 22 -12.99 8.97 12.44
N LYS A 23 -14.19 8.37 12.36
CA LYS A 23 -15.34 8.65 13.23
C LYS A 23 -15.88 7.34 13.78
N GLU A 24 -16.31 7.33 15.02
CA GLU A 24 -16.93 6.15 15.68
C GLU A 24 -18.08 5.57 14.87
N GLN A 25 -18.84 6.42 14.17
CA GLN A 25 -19.91 6.00 13.27
C GLN A 25 -19.41 5.03 12.17
N TYR A 26 -18.15 5.13 11.74
CA TYR A 26 -17.58 4.20 10.75
C TYR A 26 -17.38 2.81 11.34
N LEU A 27 -17.00 2.73 12.63
CA LEU A 27 -16.91 1.45 13.34
C LEU A 27 -18.30 0.84 13.53
N GLU A 28 -19.30 1.63 13.96
CA GLU A 28 -20.68 1.16 14.09
C GLU A 28 -21.23 0.63 12.75
N ASN A 29 -21.00 1.35 11.67
CA ASN A 29 -21.39 0.91 10.33
C ASN A 29 -20.69 -0.40 9.94
N ALA A 30 -19.40 -0.52 10.25
CA ALA A 30 -18.62 -1.74 9.97
C ALA A 30 -19.17 -2.94 10.78
N ILE A 31 -19.47 -2.76 12.05
CA ILE A 31 -20.05 -3.82 12.90
C ILE A 31 -21.43 -4.25 12.37
N ARG A 32 -22.29 -3.31 12.01
CA ARG A 32 -23.60 -3.61 11.40
C ARG A 32 -23.50 -4.32 10.07
N ALA A 33 -22.43 -4.04 9.30
CA ALA A 33 -22.15 -4.72 8.03
C ALA A 33 -21.49 -6.10 8.19
N GLY A 34 -21.13 -6.51 9.42
CA GLY A 34 -20.63 -7.84 9.71
C GLY A 34 -19.16 -7.92 10.12
N ALA A 35 -18.54 -6.81 10.51
CA ALA A 35 -17.21 -6.85 11.14
C ALA A 35 -17.32 -7.62 12.46
N VAL A 36 -16.43 -8.60 12.64
CA VAL A 36 -16.40 -9.49 13.80
C VAL A 36 -15.41 -9.08 14.87
N ALA A 37 -14.48 -8.19 14.52
CA ALA A 37 -13.49 -7.59 15.43
C ALA A 37 -12.98 -6.28 14.81
N TYR A 38 -12.31 -5.47 15.63
CA TYR A 38 -11.62 -4.28 15.14
C TYR A 38 -10.25 -4.06 15.79
N VAL A 39 -9.41 -3.31 15.10
CA VAL A 39 -8.09 -2.85 15.57
C VAL A 39 -8.15 -1.34 15.74
N SER A 40 -7.69 -0.84 16.88
CA SER A 40 -7.74 0.58 17.21
C SER A 40 -6.63 0.98 18.18
N GLU A 41 -6.35 2.27 18.29
CA GLU A 41 -5.46 2.83 19.33
C GLU A 41 -6.19 3.07 20.67
N VAL A 42 -7.51 3.09 20.64
CA VAL A 42 -8.36 3.22 21.82
C VAL A 42 -9.54 2.26 21.74
N GLN A 43 -10.14 1.91 22.88
CA GLN A 43 -11.35 1.14 22.91
C GLN A 43 -12.56 2.06 22.73
N TYR A 44 -13.46 1.68 21.83
CA TYR A 44 -14.73 2.38 21.61
C TYR A 44 -15.88 1.66 22.29
N GLU A 45 -16.84 2.43 22.78
CA GLU A 45 -18.13 1.90 23.23
C GLU A 45 -19.02 1.70 22.01
N THR A 46 -19.43 0.46 21.75
CA THR A 46 -20.22 0.07 20.59
C THR A 46 -21.56 -0.55 20.99
N GLU A 47 -22.60 -0.35 20.18
CA GLU A 47 -23.93 -0.91 20.42
C GLU A 47 -23.87 -2.45 20.51
N THR A 48 -23.14 -3.07 19.56
CA THR A 48 -22.87 -4.52 19.59
C THR A 48 -21.43 -4.73 20.00
N LYS A 49 -21.19 -5.43 21.09
CA LYS A 49 -19.83 -5.73 21.57
C LYS A 49 -19.14 -6.73 20.66
N VAL A 50 -18.03 -6.31 20.08
CA VAL A 50 -17.11 -7.16 19.31
C VAL A 50 -15.69 -7.04 19.89
N PRO A 51 -14.84 -8.06 19.76
CA PRO A 51 -13.44 -8.00 20.20
C PRO A 51 -12.69 -6.81 19.61
N CYS A 52 -11.87 -6.14 20.45
CA CYS A 52 -10.98 -5.07 20.06
C CYS A 52 -9.53 -5.45 20.34
N LEU A 53 -8.68 -5.31 19.32
CA LEU A 53 -7.24 -5.35 19.49
C LEU A 53 -6.72 -3.91 19.65
N ILE A 54 -6.30 -3.56 20.86
CA ILE A 54 -5.71 -2.24 21.15
C ILE A 54 -4.23 -2.25 20.77
N VAL A 55 -3.81 -1.27 19.97
CA VAL A 55 -2.43 -1.10 19.50
C VAL A 55 -1.92 0.30 19.82
N LYS A 56 -0.60 0.48 19.88
CA LYS A 56 0.00 1.80 20.20
C LYS A 56 0.01 2.75 19.01
N ASP A 57 0.10 2.21 17.80
CA ASP A 57 0.23 2.98 16.55
C ASP A 57 -0.34 2.13 15.43
N ILE A 58 -1.48 2.55 14.92
CA ILE A 58 -2.21 1.82 13.87
C ILE A 58 -1.44 1.76 12.55
N ARG A 59 -0.65 2.81 12.23
CA ARG A 59 0.14 2.86 11.00
C ARG A 59 1.26 1.83 10.99
N LYS A 60 1.85 1.54 12.15
CA LYS A 60 2.90 0.51 12.29
C LYS A 60 2.36 -0.91 12.30
N VAL A 61 1.08 -1.08 12.64
CA VAL A 61 0.44 -2.39 12.73
C VAL A 61 -0.25 -2.80 11.43
N MET A 62 -0.74 -1.83 10.65
CA MET A 62 -1.41 -2.12 9.38
C MET A 62 -0.53 -2.90 8.38
N PRO A 63 0.72 -2.52 8.09
CA PRO A 63 1.54 -3.24 7.12
C PRO A 63 1.74 -4.72 7.49
N PRO A 64 2.18 -5.09 8.70
CA PRO A 64 2.34 -6.50 9.06
C PRO A 64 1.00 -7.26 9.11
N LEU A 65 -0.12 -6.62 9.47
CA LEU A 65 -1.43 -7.26 9.39
C LEU A 65 -1.83 -7.55 7.94
N ALA A 66 -1.66 -6.59 7.04
CA ALA A 66 -1.94 -6.75 5.63
C ALA A 66 -1.02 -7.81 5.00
N GLU A 67 0.29 -7.75 5.28
CA GLU A 67 1.25 -8.74 4.84
C GLU A 67 0.86 -10.17 5.23
N MET A 68 0.48 -10.37 6.49
CA MET A 68 0.05 -11.68 6.99
C MET A 68 -1.26 -12.13 6.33
N TYR A 69 -2.23 -11.23 6.24
CA TYR A 69 -3.55 -11.54 5.69
C TYR A 69 -3.47 -11.94 4.20
N PHE A 70 -2.66 -11.23 3.42
CA PHE A 70 -2.44 -11.48 2.00
C PHE A 70 -1.26 -12.45 1.72
N ASN A 71 -0.86 -13.21 2.74
CA ASN A 71 0.10 -14.32 2.65
C ASN A 71 1.44 -13.89 2.02
N LYS A 72 1.96 -12.71 2.39
CA LYS A 72 3.26 -12.19 1.96
C LYS A 72 3.48 -12.20 0.44
N ALA A 73 2.44 -11.87 -0.32
CA ALA A 73 2.43 -11.95 -1.78
C ALA A 73 3.62 -11.26 -2.46
N TRP A 74 4.18 -10.20 -1.85
CA TRP A 74 5.38 -9.52 -2.35
C TRP A 74 6.61 -10.44 -2.48
N GLN A 75 6.69 -11.54 -1.72
CA GLN A 75 7.80 -12.51 -1.81
C GLN A 75 7.70 -13.41 -3.04
N GLU A 76 6.55 -13.48 -3.67
CA GLU A 76 6.27 -14.26 -4.88
C GLU A 76 6.40 -13.41 -6.15
N LEU A 77 6.65 -12.10 -6.01
CA LEU A 77 6.82 -11.13 -7.10
C LEU A 77 8.27 -10.63 -7.16
N THR A 78 8.72 -10.25 -8.35
CA THR A 78 9.87 -9.37 -8.51
C THR A 78 9.37 -7.93 -8.45
N VAL A 79 9.63 -7.25 -7.32
CA VAL A 79 9.11 -5.91 -7.06
C VAL A 79 10.15 -4.86 -7.40
N ILE A 80 9.83 -3.96 -8.34
CA ILE A 80 10.67 -2.85 -8.80
C ILE A 80 10.06 -1.54 -8.30
N GLY A 81 10.69 -0.89 -7.32
CA GLY A 81 10.23 0.36 -6.73
C GLY A 81 10.94 1.59 -7.29
N PHE A 82 10.18 2.63 -7.65
CA PHE A 82 10.68 3.90 -8.16
C PHE A 82 10.46 5.03 -7.16
N GLY A 83 11.52 5.50 -6.52
CA GLY A 83 11.55 6.67 -5.65
C GLY A 83 12.17 7.87 -6.34
N GLY A 84 11.93 9.05 -5.79
CA GLY A 84 12.45 10.31 -6.31
C GLY A 84 11.41 11.43 -6.24
N THR A 85 11.84 12.66 -6.52
CA THR A 85 10.92 13.80 -6.58
C THR A 85 10.15 13.76 -7.89
N LYS A 86 10.83 13.63 -9.04
CA LYS A 86 10.26 13.66 -10.39
C LYS A 86 10.63 12.38 -11.15
N GLY A 87 9.82 12.04 -12.14
CA GLY A 87 10.11 10.97 -13.10
C GLY A 87 9.71 9.55 -12.67
N LYS A 88 9.12 9.36 -11.50
CA LYS A 88 8.71 8.03 -11.02
C LYS A 88 7.77 7.32 -11.98
N SER A 89 6.65 7.95 -12.34
CA SER A 89 5.66 7.38 -13.27
C SER A 89 6.29 7.06 -14.61
N THR A 90 7.04 8.02 -15.21
CA THR A 90 7.73 7.80 -16.49
C THR A 90 8.66 6.59 -16.43
N SER A 91 9.48 6.48 -15.37
CA SER A 91 10.41 5.36 -15.21
C SER A 91 9.70 4.02 -14.99
N ALA A 92 8.63 4.01 -14.20
CA ALA A 92 7.82 2.81 -13.97
C ALA A 92 7.21 2.30 -15.29
N TYR A 93 6.66 3.19 -16.12
CA TYR A 93 6.08 2.80 -17.41
C TYR A 93 7.11 2.39 -18.46
N TYR A 94 8.29 3.02 -18.47
CA TYR A 94 9.37 2.52 -19.34
C TYR A 94 9.84 1.14 -18.91
N MET A 95 9.98 0.89 -17.62
CA MET A 95 10.35 -0.43 -17.12
C MET A 95 9.24 -1.44 -17.43
N LYS A 96 7.97 -1.10 -17.17
CA LYS A 96 6.84 -1.95 -17.51
C LYS A 96 6.87 -2.34 -19.00
N ALA A 97 7.07 -1.40 -19.91
CA ALA A 97 7.13 -1.71 -21.34
C ALA A 97 8.27 -2.70 -21.69
N ILE A 98 9.43 -2.55 -21.05
CA ILE A 98 10.56 -3.46 -21.26
C ILE A 98 10.26 -4.85 -20.68
N VAL A 99 9.68 -4.91 -19.48
CA VAL A 99 9.32 -6.17 -18.84
C VAL A 99 8.21 -6.88 -19.60
N ASP A 100 7.19 -6.14 -20.05
CA ASP A 100 6.08 -6.70 -20.83
C ASP A 100 6.56 -7.29 -22.18
N ASP A 101 7.49 -6.62 -22.88
CA ASP A 101 8.13 -7.16 -24.10
C ASP A 101 8.88 -8.47 -23.80
N TYR A 102 9.65 -8.49 -22.72
CA TYR A 102 10.35 -9.70 -22.28
C TYR A 102 9.38 -10.83 -21.93
N MET A 103 8.32 -10.53 -21.17
CA MET A 103 7.32 -11.51 -20.77
C MET A 103 6.54 -12.05 -21.97
N ALA A 104 6.18 -11.20 -22.92
CA ALA A 104 5.54 -11.62 -24.18
C ALA A 104 6.44 -12.58 -24.99
N ALA A 105 7.73 -12.30 -25.05
CA ALA A 105 8.72 -13.15 -25.75
C ALA A 105 8.92 -14.51 -25.05
N THR A 106 8.73 -14.59 -23.74
CA THR A 106 8.94 -15.81 -22.94
C THR A 106 7.66 -16.56 -22.58
N GLY A 107 6.50 -16.09 -23.06
CA GLY A 107 5.18 -16.72 -22.80
C GLY A 107 4.61 -16.40 -21.41
N GLY A 108 5.12 -15.35 -20.76
CA GLY A 108 4.60 -14.86 -19.48
C GLY A 108 3.45 -13.86 -19.64
N LYS A 109 2.95 -13.34 -18.53
CA LYS A 109 1.90 -12.31 -18.50
C LYS A 109 2.51 -10.92 -18.39
N GLU A 110 1.75 -9.89 -18.82
CA GLU A 110 2.14 -8.50 -18.59
C GLU A 110 2.35 -8.23 -17.09
N SER A 111 3.26 -7.36 -16.76
CA SER A 111 3.58 -6.99 -15.39
C SER A 111 2.47 -6.16 -14.74
N ALA A 112 2.36 -6.23 -13.41
CA ALA A 112 1.50 -5.36 -12.64
C ALA A 112 2.12 -3.96 -12.51
N VAL A 113 1.27 -2.93 -12.37
CA VAL A 113 1.74 -1.56 -12.11
C VAL A 113 0.88 -0.90 -11.03
N LEU A 114 1.56 -0.23 -10.09
CA LEU A 114 0.93 0.63 -9.10
C LEU A 114 1.54 2.04 -9.21
N SER A 115 0.82 2.95 -9.81
CA SER A 115 1.33 4.29 -10.14
C SER A 115 0.34 5.40 -9.74
N SER A 116 0.75 6.64 -9.92
CA SER A 116 -0.15 7.80 -9.79
C SER A 116 -1.10 7.97 -11.00
N ILE A 117 -0.89 7.22 -12.07
CA ILE A 117 -1.69 7.27 -13.29
C ILE A 117 -2.79 6.22 -13.21
N ASP A 118 -2.42 4.97 -13.09
CA ASP A 118 -3.34 3.84 -12.99
C ASP A 118 -2.78 2.71 -12.12
N ILE A 119 -3.65 1.74 -11.88
CA ILE A 119 -3.38 0.48 -11.21
C ILE A 119 -3.76 -0.65 -12.15
N TYR A 120 -2.84 -1.63 -12.32
CA TYR A 120 -3.12 -2.92 -12.92
C TYR A 120 -2.47 -4.04 -12.12
N ASP A 121 -3.26 -5.02 -11.68
CA ASP A 121 -2.83 -6.13 -10.84
C ASP A 121 -3.29 -7.52 -11.35
N GLY A 122 -3.77 -7.56 -12.60
CA GLY A 122 -4.31 -8.79 -13.20
C GLY A 122 -5.81 -9.01 -12.97
N VAL A 123 -6.39 -8.39 -11.96
CA VAL A 123 -7.83 -8.40 -11.63
C VAL A 123 -8.44 -7.03 -11.89
N ILE A 124 -7.78 -5.98 -11.41
CA ILE A 124 -8.22 -4.59 -11.47
C ILE A 124 -7.37 -3.85 -12.50
N ARG A 125 -8.01 -3.04 -13.34
CA ARG A 125 -7.39 -2.02 -14.19
C ARG A 125 -8.22 -0.74 -14.08
N GLN A 126 -7.68 0.26 -13.42
CA GLN A 126 -8.40 1.51 -13.14
C GLN A 126 -7.45 2.70 -12.97
N GLU A 127 -7.96 3.92 -13.13
CA GLU A 127 -7.22 5.13 -12.76
C GLU A 127 -6.89 5.14 -11.27
N SER A 128 -5.72 5.65 -10.93
CA SER A 128 -5.26 5.76 -9.56
C SER A 128 -5.68 7.10 -8.94
N HIS A 129 -5.97 7.08 -7.66
CA HIS A 129 -6.24 8.28 -6.86
C HIS A 129 -5.10 8.61 -5.88
N ILE A 130 -4.06 7.76 -5.84
CA ILE A 130 -2.93 7.90 -4.93
C ILE A 130 -1.68 7.26 -5.54
N THR A 131 -0.52 7.90 -5.36
CA THR A 131 0.74 7.41 -5.94
C THR A 131 1.16 6.03 -5.44
N THR A 132 1.01 5.79 -4.14
CA THR A 132 1.31 4.50 -3.50
C THR A 132 0.12 4.15 -2.61
N PRO A 133 -0.56 3.04 -2.84
CA PRO A 133 -1.71 2.62 -2.03
C PRO A 133 -1.41 2.53 -0.53
N GLU A 134 -2.43 2.54 0.29
CA GLU A 134 -2.32 2.19 1.70
C GLU A 134 -1.98 0.71 1.85
N SER A 135 -1.44 0.31 3.01
CA SER A 135 -0.87 -1.03 3.17
C SER A 135 -1.85 -2.17 2.86
N VAL A 136 -3.13 -2.02 3.19
CA VAL A 136 -4.14 -3.06 2.94
C VAL A 136 -4.33 -3.27 1.44
N GLU A 137 -4.63 -2.19 0.70
CA GLU A 137 -4.82 -2.25 -0.75
C GLU A 137 -3.52 -2.63 -1.47
N LEU A 138 -2.36 -2.15 -0.99
CA LEU A 138 -1.07 -2.51 -1.56
C LEU A 138 -0.86 -4.02 -1.56
N HIS A 139 -1.06 -4.67 -0.41
CA HIS A 139 -0.90 -6.12 -0.30
C HIS A 139 -2.02 -6.90 -1.01
N GLU A 140 -3.24 -6.35 -1.10
CA GLU A 140 -4.33 -6.92 -1.89
C GLU A 140 -3.98 -6.94 -3.38
N HIS A 141 -3.50 -5.82 -3.94
CA HIS A 141 -3.03 -5.76 -5.32
C HIS A 141 -1.88 -6.75 -5.60
N MET A 142 -0.94 -6.89 -4.67
CA MET A 142 0.12 -7.89 -4.81
C MET A 142 -0.44 -9.31 -4.81
N ARG A 143 -1.42 -9.62 -3.96
CA ARG A 143 -2.08 -10.93 -3.95
C ARG A 143 -2.84 -11.19 -5.25
N HIS A 144 -3.58 -10.21 -5.77
CA HIS A 144 -4.22 -10.30 -7.08
C HIS A 144 -3.22 -10.60 -8.19
N ALA A 145 -2.08 -9.92 -8.20
CA ALA A 145 -1.03 -10.12 -9.19
C ALA A 145 -0.52 -11.58 -9.17
N VAL A 146 -0.18 -12.07 -7.99
CA VAL A 146 0.30 -13.47 -7.82
C VAL A 146 -0.78 -14.47 -8.23
N ASP A 147 -2.02 -14.32 -7.76
CA ASP A 147 -3.13 -15.22 -8.08
C ASP A 147 -3.49 -15.19 -9.58
N SER A 148 -3.22 -14.06 -10.24
CA SER A 148 -3.34 -13.92 -11.68
C SER A 148 -2.16 -14.53 -12.45
N GLY A 149 -1.10 -14.99 -11.78
CA GLY A 149 0.10 -15.55 -12.40
C GLY A 149 1.06 -14.48 -12.96
N ILE A 150 0.95 -13.26 -12.48
CA ILE A 150 1.91 -12.17 -12.76
C ILE A 150 3.14 -12.40 -11.88
N THR A 151 4.34 -12.08 -12.41
CA THR A 151 5.62 -12.28 -11.72
C THR A 151 6.40 -11.00 -11.46
N TYR A 152 6.05 -9.90 -12.14
CA TYR A 152 6.71 -8.60 -11.99
C TYR A 152 5.71 -7.52 -11.58
N LEU A 153 6.17 -6.63 -10.69
CA LEU A 153 5.40 -5.46 -10.25
C LEU A 153 6.30 -4.22 -10.28
N GLU A 154 5.95 -3.25 -11.10
CA GLU A 154 6.50 -1.91 -11.08
C GLU A 154 5.64 -1.00 -10.20
N MET A 155 6.27 -0.31 -9.23
CA MET A 155 5.49 0.60 -8.39
C MET A 155 6.21 1.91 -8.08
N GLU A 156 5.41 2.98 -8.02
CA GLU A 156 5.88 4.25 -7.49
C GLU A 156 5.93 4.23 -5.96
N VAL A 157 7.02 4.72 -5.39
CA VAL A 157 7.21 4.83 -3.94
C VAL A 157 7.28 6.30 -3.55
N SER A 158 6.16 6.82 -3.04
CA SER A 158 6.03 8.21 -2.62
C SER A 158 6.71 8.46 -1.27
N SER A 159 7.14 9.70 -1.02
CA SER A 159 7.70 10.08 0.29
C SER A 159 6.70 9.91 1.43
N GLN A 160 5.41 10.16 1.17
CA GLN A 160 4.35 9.91 2.14
C GLN A 160 4.18 8.43 2.47
N ALA A 161 4.28 7.54 1.47
CA ALA A 161 4.21 6.10 1.71
C ALA A 161 5.35 5.63 2.63
N LEU A 162 6.54 6.16 2.43
CA LEU A 162 7.71 5.90 3.29
C LEU A 162 7.57 6.55 4.67
N LYS A 163 7.04 7.78 4.73
CA LYS A 163 6.81 8.51 5.98
C LYS A 163 5.81 7.80 6.88
N TYR A 164 4.72 7.31 6.29
CA TYR A 164 3.60 6.68 6.99
C TYR A 164 3.67 5.16 7.01
N ASP A 165 4.84 4.60 6.73
CA ASP A 165 5.16 3.17 6.80
C ASP A 165 4.27 2.27 5.91
N ARG A 166 3.63 2.79 4.84
CA ARG A 166 2.72 2.02 3.97
C ARG A 166 3.40 0.83 3.30
N VAL A 167 4.70 0.96 2.98
CA VAL A 167 5.54 -0.06 2.33
C VAL A 167 6.46 -0.77 3.34
N ASN A 168 6.24 -0.56 4.63
CA ASN A 168 7.03 -1.22 5.65
C ASN A 168 6.77 -2.73 5.64
N ASN A 169 7.75 -3.54 6.02
CA ASN A 169 7.74 -5.00 6.02
C ASN A 169 7.83 -5.69 4.65
N MET A 170 7.83 -4.95 3.52
CA MET A 170 8.17 -5.51 2.23
C MET A 170 9.58 -5.13 1.80
N GLN A 171 10.12 -5.82 0.82
CA GLN A 171 11.41 -5.50 0.21
C GLN A 171 11.27 -5.37 -1.30
N PHE A 172 12.06 -4.47 -1.88
CA PHE A 172 12.17 -4.30 -3.31
C PHE A 172 13.34 -5.17 -3.83
N ASP A 173 13.11 -5.94 -4.88
CA ASP A 173 14.18 -6.63 -5.60
C ASP A 173 15.08 -5.61 -6.31
N VAL A 174 14.47 -4.53 -6.81
CA VAL A 174 15.18 -3.38 -7.38
C VAL A 174 14.57 -2.10 -6.81
N ALA A 175 15.38 -1.30 -6.14
CA ALA A 175 14.99 0.03 -5.65
C ALA A 175 15.70 1.10 -6.48
N VAL A 176 14.95 1.84 -7.30
CA VAL A 176 15.48 2.90 -8.17
C VAL A 176 15.23 4.25 -7.53
N TYR A 177 16.29 4.95 -7.17
CA TYR A 177 16.21 6.31 -6.64
C TYR A 177 16.65 7.32 -7.70
N LEU A 178 15.69 8.04 -8.29
CA LEU A 178 15.93 8.85 -9.49
C LEU A 178 16.61 10.19 -9.18
N ASN A 179 16.07 10.94 -8.25
CA ASN A 179 16.54 12.29 -7.92
C ASN A 179 15.90 12.80 -6.63
N ILE A 180 16.43 13.91 -6.13
CA ILE A 180 15.83 14.68 -5.04
C ILE A 180 15.95 16.16 -5.31
N SER A 181 14.86 16.88 -5.13
CA SER A 181 14.80 18.33 -5.12
C SER A 181 13.72 18.77 -4.14
N GLU A 182 13.75 20.04 -3.75
CA GLU A 182 12.76 20.59 -2.83
C GLU A 182 11.35 20.50 -3.42
N ASP A 183 10.47 19.76 -2.75
CA ASP A 183 9.07 19.54 -3.13
C ASP A 183 8.30 19.01 -1.93
N HIS A 184 6.97 19.05 -1.97
CA HIS A 184 6.10 18.48 -0.92
C HIS A 184 6.31 19.08 0.49
N ILE A 185 6.85 20.30 0.60
CA ILE A 185 7.01 20.99 1.87
C ILE A 185 5.71 21.72 2.20
N SER A 186 4.98 21.20 3.15
CA SER A 186 3.69 21.77 3.58
C SER A 186 3.32 21.25 4.99
N PRO A 187 2.41 21.92 5.69
CA PRO A 187 1.96 21.48 7.03
C PRO A 187 1.34 20.07 7.07
N ILE A 188 0.85 19.57 5.93
CA ILE A 188 0.15 18.29 5.84
C ILE A 188 1.00 17.17 5.23
N GLU A 189 2.15 17.49 4.63
CA GLU A 189 3.03 16.49 4.01
C GLU A 189 4.36 16.38 4.76
N HIS A 190 5.32 17.26 4.48
CA HIS A 190 6.61 17.30 5.14
C HIS A 190 6.84 18.70 5.75
N LYS A 191 7.25 18.73 7.03
CA LYS A 191 7.47 19.98 7.75
C LYS A 191 8.59 20.83 7.15
N ASP A 192 9.61 20.17 6.59
CA ASP A 192 10.80 20.76 5.99
C ASP A 192 11.47 19.80 5.01
N PHE A 193 12.53 20.25 4.35
CA PHE A 193 13.27 19.46 3.38
C PHE A 193 14.03 18.27 4.03
N GLU A 194 14.46 18.41 5.27
CA GLU A 194 15.12 17.33 6.02
C GLU A 194 14.16 16.17 6.32
N ASP A 195 12.91 16.49 6.75
CA ASP A 195 11.85 15.50 6.92
C ASP A 195 11.51 14.79 5.59
N TYR A 196 11.51 15.54 4.48
CA TYR A 196 11.30 14.99 3.15
C TYR A 196 12.43 14.02 2.73
N ILE A 197 13.69 14.44 2.87
CA ILE A 197 14.86 13.60 2.59
C ILE A 197 14.86 12.35 3.46
N SER A 198 14.75 12.53 4.79
CA SER A 198 14.79 11.41 5.74
C SER A 198 13.69 10.38 5.46
N SER A 199 12.50 10.83 5.07
CA SER A 199 11.41 9.94 4.66
C SER A 199 11.78 9.13 3.41
N LYS A 200 12.33 9.79 2.38
CA LYS A 200 12.73 9.10 1.14
C LYS A 200 13.90 8.14 1.33
N MET A 201 14.83 8.47 2.22
CA MET A 201 15.98 7.62 2.52
C MET A 201 15.60 6.25 3.12
N LYS A 202 14.42 6.11 3.70
CA LYS A 202 13.90 4.81 4.16
C LYS A 202 13.83 3.77 3.03
N MET A 203 13.70 4.20 1.78
CA MET A 203 13.63 3.29 0.63
C MET A 203 14.88 2.42 0.49
N PHE A 204 16.06 2.94 0.82
CA PHE A 204 17.31 2.19 0.73
C PHE A 204 17.39 1.02 1.73
N ALA A 205 16.71 1.13 2.87
CA ALA A 205 16.62 0.04 3.85
C ALA A 205 15.63 -1.06 3.42
N LEU A 206 14.80 -0.79 2.42
CA LEU A 206 13.81 -1.74 1.87
C LEU A 206 14.33 -2.43 0.59
N ALA A 207 15.52 -2.13 0.09
CA ALA A 207 16.16 -2.85 -1.01
C ALA A 207 16.77 -4.17 -0.49
N LYS A 208 16.65 -5.25 -1.30
CA LYS A 208 17.32 -6.54 -1.06
C LYS A 208 18.83 -6.44 -1.29
#